data_ebf7771e73c87f9c66e0497855da655a
#
_entry.id   ebf7771e73c87f9c66e0497855da655a
#
_cell.length_a   1.000
_cell.length_b   1.000
_cell.length_c   1.000
_cell.angle_alpha   90.00
_cell.angle_beta   90.00
_cell.angle_gamma   90.00
#
_symmetry.space_group_name_H-M   'P 1'
#
loop_
_entity.id
_entity.type
_entity.pdbx_description
1 polymer ?
#
loop_
_entity_poly.entity_id
_entity_poly.type
_entity_poly.pdbx_seq_one_letter_code
_entity_poly.pdbx_strand_id
1 'polypeptide(L)'
;MRGKWVTLLMGAVLVLSACGGNEEATGDTVSAGDPEKIYTQKCSSCHGVELQGQGHFPELNTVGSRLSQEEIEKTILEGKGAMPPGLIQGEEASAVAQWLATKK
;
A
#
# COMPACT_ATOMS: atom_id res chain seq x y z
N MET A 1 -61.05 -17.12 -33.27
CA MET A 1 -59.85 -17.52 -32.88
C MET A 1 -58.76 -16.57 -33.02
N ARG A 2 -58.47 -15.85 -32.03
CA ARG A 2 -57.41 -14.94 -32.11
C ARG A 2 -56.40 -15.40 -31.15
N GLY A 3 -55.32 -15.94 -31.62
CA GLY A 3 -54.20 -16.29 -30.83
C GLY A 3 -53.53 -15.02 -30.34
N LYS A 4 -53.62 -14.80 -29.07
CA LYS A 4 -52.88 -13.70 -28.47
C LYS A 4 -51.50 -14.19 -28.17
N TRP A 5 -50.63 -13.78 -29.03
CA TRP A 5 -49.23 -14.05 -28.83
C TRP A 5 -48.72 -13.03 -27.82
N VAL A 6 -48.66 -13.44 -26.62
CA VAL A 6 -47.97 -12.66 -25.61
C VAL A 6 -46.51 -13.00 -25.74
N THR A 7 -45.84 -12.19 -26.45
CA THR A 7 -44.35 -12.28 -26.45
C THR A 7 -43.86 -11.75 -25.13
N LEU A 8 -43.55 -12.68 -24.29
CA LEU A 8 -42.87 -12.36 -23.05
C LEU A 8 -41.45 -12.02 -23.44
N LEU A 9 -41.15 -10.74 -23.50
CA LEU A 9 -39.81 -10.28 -23.60
C LEU A 9 -39.15 -10.46 -22.25
N MET A 10 -38.51 -11.57 -22.11
CA MET A 10 -37.61 -11.75 -20.98
C MET A 10 -36.43 -10.82 -21.18
N GLY A 11 -36.48 -9.72 -20.51
CA GLY A 11 -35.34 -8.85 -20.42
C GLY A 11 -34.24 -9.57 -19.63
N ALA A 12 -33.25 -9.97 -20.33
CA ALA A 12 -32.04 -10.45 -19.66
C ALA A 12 -31.38 -9.26 -18.97
N VAL A 13 -31.57 -9.19 -17.71
CA VAL A 13 -30.82 -8.26 -16.89
C VAL A 13 -29.43 -8.84 -16.78
N LEU A 14 -28.58 -8.37 -17.63
CA LEU A 14 -27.16 -8.64 -17.47
C LEU A 14 -26.69 -7.84 -16.27
N VAL A 15 -26.70 -8.49 -15.17
CA VAL A 15 -26.03 -7.93 -14.00
C VAL A 15 -24.55 -8.12 -14.24
N LEU A 16 -23.96 -7.10 -14.79
CA LEU A 16 -22.50 -7.03 -14.83
C LEU A 16 -22.06 -6.73 -13.42
N SER A 17 -21.81 -7.78 -12.69
CA SER A 17 -21.12 -7.59 -11.42
C SER A 17 -19.71 -7.20 -11.77
N ALA A 18 -19.40 -5.96 -11.55
CA ALA A 18 -18.07 -5.45 -11.80
C ALA A 18 -17.15 -5.90 -10.68
N CYS A 19 -16.81 -7.14 -10.71
CA CYS A 19 -15.84 -7.65 -9.74
C CYS A 19 -14.52 -6.90 -9.85
N GLY A 20 -14.20 -6.45 -11.05
CA GLY A 20 -13.00 -5.69 -11.24
C GLY A 20 -12.92 -4.45 -10.40
N GLY A 21 -14.05 -3.80 -10.15
CA GLY A 21 -14.06 -2.61 -9.34
C GLY A 21 -13.55 -2.83 -7.93
N ASN A 22 -13.73 -4.01 -7.43
CA ASN A 22 -13.27 -4.31 -6.08
C ASN A 22 -11.76 -4.37 -6.01
N GLU A 23 -11.13 -4.87 -7.04
CA GLU A 23 -9.68 -4.97 -7.04
C GLU A 23 -9.05 -3.60 -7.10
N GLU A 24 -9.62 -2.70 -7.86
CA GLU A 24 -9.09 -1.36 -7.89
C GLU A 24 -9.29 -0.66 -6.57
N ALA A 25 -10.47 -0.77 -6.02
CA ALA A 25 -10.73 -0.21 -4.72
C ALA A 25 -9.79 -0.82 -3.69
N THR A 26 -9.54 -2.10 -3.82
CA THR A 26 -8.59 -2.78 -2.98
C THR A 26 -7.19 -2.24 -3.18
N GLY A 27 -6.85 -1.91 -4.42
CA GLY A 27 -5.57 -1.30 -4.70
C GLY A 27 -5.36 -0.03 -3.92
N ASP A 28 -6.36 0.83 -3.88
CA ASP A 28 -6.28 2.06 -3.09
C ASP A 28 -6.16 1.76 -1.61
N THR A 29 -6.91 0.79 -1.15
CA THR A 29 -6.85 0.39 0.25
C THR A 29 -5.52 -0.23 0.59
N VAL A 30 -4.97 -1.00 -0.32
CA VAL A 30 -3.69 -1.66 -0.12
C VAL A 30 -2.58 -0.67 0.11
N SER A 31 -2.59 0.48 -0.54
CA SER A 31 -1.55 1.47 -0.35
C SER A 31 -1.43 1.91 1.11
N ALA A 32 -2.52 1.87 1.85
CA ALA A 32 -2.51 2.19 3.27
C ALA A 32 -2.51 0.94 4.15
N GLY A 33 -2.81 -0.24 3.58
CA GLY A 33 -3.05 -1.43 4.34
C GLY A 33 -1.89 -2.41 4.47
N ASP A 34 -0.89 -2.32 3.60
CA ASP A 34 0.20 -3.28 3.57
C ASP A 34 1.56 -2.60 3.58
N PRO A 35 2.04 -2.22 4.77
CA PRO A 35 3.32 -1.50 4.87
C PRO A 35 4.51 -2.30 4.40
N GLU A 36 4.51 -3.60 4.59
CA GLU A 36 5.61 -4.44 4.14
C GLU A 36 5.75 -4.41 2.62
N LYS A 37 4.63 -4.45 1.93
CA LYS A 37 4.61 -4.39 0.48
C LYS A 37 5.08 -3.03 -0.02
N ILE A 38 4.64 -1.96 0.63
CA ILE A 38 5.07 -0.61 0.30
C ILE A 38 6.59 -0.50 0.51
N TYR A 39 7.08 -1.00 1.63
CA TYR A 39 8.51 -1.03 1.91
C TYR A 39 9.28 -1.74 0.80
N THR A 40 8.82 -2.90 0.40
CA THR A 40 9.47 -3.70 -0.64
C THR A 40 9.55 -2.93 -1.95
N GLN A 41 8.54 -2.16 -2.27
CA GLN A 41 8.49 -1.41 -3.53
C GLN A 41 9.30 -0.11 -3.50
N LYS A 42 9.35 0.55 -2.36
CA LYS A 42 9.86 1.93 -2.29
C LYS A 42 11.13 2.09 -1.47
N CYS A 43 11.42 1.17 -0.61
CA CYS A 43 12.51 1.33 0.36
C CYS A 43 13.59 0.25 0.25
N SER A 44 13.21 -0.94 -0.19
CA SER A 44 14.10 -2.08 -0.17
C SER A 44 15.30 -1.95 -1.09
N SER A 45 15.20 -1.16 -2.13
CA SER A 45 16.32 -0.96 -3.05
C SER A 45 17.53 -0.34 -2.36
N CYS A 46 17.31 0.42 -1.31
CA CYS A 46 18.39 1.03 -0.53
C CYS A 46 18.61 0.31 0.80
N HIS A 47 17.53 0.03 1.51
CA HIS A 47 17.63 -0.55 2.86
C HIS A 47 17.66 -2.07 2.90
N GLY A 48 17.48 -2.73 1.78
CA GLY A 48 17.47 -4.19 1.69
C GLY A 48 16.10 -4.80 1.90
N VAL A 49 15.86 -5.94 1.25
CA VAL A 49 14.56 -6.64 1.30
C VAL A 49 14.26 -7.11 2.72
N GLU A 50 15.30 -7.44 3.49
CA GLU A 50 15.17 -7.92 4.86
C GLU A 50 15.52 -6.85 5.89
N LEU A 51 15.48 -5.59 5.50
CA LEU A 51 15.79 -4.45 6.34
C LEU A 51 17.25 -4.46 6.84
N GLN A 52 18.12 -5.18 6.17
CA GLN A 52 19.50 -5.36 6.61
C GLN A 52 20.40 -4.16 6.33
N GLY A 53 19.96 -3.22 5.51
CA GLY A 53 20.78 -2.12 5.04
C GLY A 53 21.75 -2.56 3.96
N GLN A 54 22.37 -1.60 3.30
CA GLN A 54 23.36 -1.83 2.27
C GLN A 54 24.31 -0.65 2.19
N GLY A 55 25.61 -0.90 2.28
CA GLY A 55 26.60 0.16 2.15
C GLY A 55 26.39 1.28 3.15
N HIS A 56 26.09 2.47 2.64
CA HIS A 56 25.84 3.64 3.49
C HIS A 56 24.40 3.73 4.01
N PHE A 57 23.53 2.85 3.53
CA PHE A 57 22.13 2.87 3.93
C PHE A 57 21.97 2.06 5.22
N PRO A 58 21.39 2.66 6.26
CA PRO A 58 21.31 2.00 7.55
C PRO A 58 20.34 0.83 7.54
N GLU A 59 20.61 -0.12 8.41
CA GLU A 59 19.68 -1.21 8.65
C GLU A 59 18.43 -0.69 9.36
N LEU A 60 17.30 -1.29 9.05
CA LEU A 60 16.03 -0.91 9.63
C LEU A 60 15.42 -2.02 10.49
N ASN A 61 16.10 -3.16 10.59
CA ASN A 61 15.60 -4.31 11.33
C ASN A 61 15.47 -4.08 12.82
N THR A 62 16.11 -3.04 13.35
CA THR A 62 16.00 -2.63 14.74
C THR A 62 15.68 -1.15 14.90
N VAL A 63 15.16 -0.55 13.85
CA VAL A 63 14.93 0.90 13.83
C VAL A 63 13.95 1.35 14.91
N GLY A 64 12.97 0.51 15.24
CA GLY A 64 11.99 0.82 16.29
C GLY A 64 12.59 0.88 17.70
N SER A 65 13.81 0.38 17.88
CA SER A 65 14.53 0.52 19.14
C SER A 65 15.23 1.87 19.26
N ARG A 66 15.46 2.53 18.12
CA ARG A 66 16.23 3.78 18.07
C ARG A 66 15.35 4.99 17.81
N LEU A 67 14.28 4.83 17.06
CA LEU A 67 13.42 5.92 16.65
C LEU A 67 11.96 5.60 16.98
N SER A 68 11.22 6.65 17.32
CA SER A 68 9.78 6.54 17.50
C SER A 68 9.09 6.49 16.15
N GLN A 69 7.81 6.12 16.16
CA GLN A 69 7.01 6.13 14.94
C GLN A 69 7.00 7.51 14.28
N GLU A 70 6.85 8.55 15.07
CA GLU A 70 6.82 9.92 14.55
C GLU A 70 8.14 10.32 13.92
N GLU A 71 9.24 9.91 14.53
CA GLU A 71 10.56 10.19 13.98
C GLU A 71 10.80 9.45 12.67
N ILE A 72 10.35 8.22 12.59
CA ILE A 72 10.45 7.42 11.37
C ILE A 72 9.62 8.08 10.26
N GLU A 73 8.38 8.44 10.57
CA GLU A 73 7.50 9.09 9.60
C GLU A 73 8.08 10.40 9.11
N LYS A 74 8.61 11.18 10.02
CA LYS A 74 9.26 12.44 9.67
C LYS A 74 10.43 12.22 8.71
N THR A 75 11.25 11.22 8.97
CA THR A 75 12.37 10.89 8.10
C THR A 75 11.90 10.47 6.71
N ILE A 76 10.83 9.72 6.64
CA ILE A 76 10.23 9.31 5.35
C ILE A 76 9.75 10.52 4.57
N LEU A 77 9.07 11.44 5.23
CA LEU A 77 8.48 12.60 4.58
C LEU A 77 9.50 13.66 4.20
N GLU A 78 10.49 13.89 5.05
CA GLU A 78 11.46 14.97 4.86
C GLU A 78 12.78 14.51 4.26
N GLY A 79 13.05 13.21 4.29
CA GLY A 79 14.32 12.68 3.85
C GLY A 79 15.43 12.89 4.87
N LYS A 80 16.58 12.29 4.63
CA LYS A 80 17.75 12.47 5.48
C LYS A 80 18.99 12.03 4.71
N GLY A 81 19.96 12.94 4.56
CA GLY A 81 21.16 12.63 3.83
C GLY A 81 20.87 12.25 2.40
N ALA A 82 21.29 11.07 1.99
CA ALA A 82 21.06 10.57 0.63
C ALA A 82 19.62 10.06 0.42
N MET A 83 18.84 9.93 1.49
CA MET A 83 17.46 9.50 1.38
C MET A 83 16.60 10.66 0.88
N PRO A 84 15.97 10.53 -0.30
CA PRO A 84 15.12 11.60 -0.81
C PRO A 84 13.84 11.73 0.00
N PRO A 85 13.28 12.93 0.06
CA PRO A 85 12.03 13.16 0.77
C PRO A 85 10.84 12.66 -0.05
N GLY A 86 9.79 12.27 0.65
CA GLY A 86 8.50 12.03 0.02
C GLY A 86 8.42 10.85 -0.93
N LEU A 87 9.23 9.82 -0.72
CA LEU A 87 9.11 8.58 -1.50
C LEU A 87 7.71 7.98 -1.35
N ILE A 88 7.14 8.10 -0.17
CA ILE A 88 5.74 7.81 0.12
C ILE A 88 5.21 8.95 0.99
N GLN A 89 3.90 9.14 0.98
CA GLN A 89 3.26 10.25 1.69
C GLN A 89 1.96 9.80 2.33
N GLY A 90 1.40 10.65 3.16
CA GLY A 90 0.08 10.45 3.76
C GLY A 90 -0.01 9.14 4.53
N GLU A 91 -1.06 8.41 4.26
CA GLU A 91 -1.34 7.17 4.97
C GLU A 91 -0.29 6.09 4.73
N GLU A 92 0.32 6.09 3.56
CA GLU A 92 1.39 5.15 3.27
C GLU A 92 2.59 5.38 4.16
N ALA A 93 2.98 6.64 4.32
CA ALA A 93 4.11 6.99 5.20
C ALA A 93 3.80 6.64 6.65
N SER A 94 2.58 6.91 7.09
CA SER A 94 2.16 6.57 8.44
C SER A 94 2.15 5.07 8.67
N ALA A 95 1.63 4.30 7.71
CA ALA A 95 1.56 2.85 7.81
C ALA A 95 2.95 2.21 7.86
N VAL A 96 3.86 2.67 7.01
CA VAL A 96 5.22 2.15 6.99
C VAL A 96 5.96 2.53 8.26
N ALA A 97 5.80 3.76 8.74
CA ALA A 97 6.40 4.20 9.99
C ALA A 97 5.93 3.37 11.18
N GLN A 98 4.64 3.09 11.23
CA GLN A 98 4.08 2.26 12.27
C GLN A 98 4.65 0.84 12.23
N TRP A 99 4.74 0.29 11.05
CA TRP A 99 5.31 -1.05 10.86
C TRP A 99 6.79 -1.08 11.25
N LEU A 100 7.55 -0.11 10.78
CA LEU A 100 8.97 -0.03 11.13
C LEU A 100 9.21 0.16 12.62
N ALA A 101 8.33 0.89 13.29
CA ALA A 101 8.45 1.09 14.73
C ALA A 101 8.33 -0.21 15.52
N THR A 102 7.78 -1.26 14.92
CA THR A 102 7.71 -2.58 15.55
C THR A 102 9.01 -3.38 15.41
N LYS A 103 9.95 -2.90 14.61
CA LYS A 103 11.22 -3.60 14.37
C LYS A 103 12.21 -3.21 15.45
N LYS A 104 12.41 -4.10 16.40
CA LYS A 104 13.25 -3.85 17.58
C LYS A 104 14.40 -4.86 17.69
#